data_42c688177f8918306744ebafda23063c
#
_entry.id   42c688177f8918306744ebafda23063c
#
_cell.length_a   1.000
_cell.length_b   1.000
_cell.length_c   1.000
_cell.angle_alpha   90.00
_cell.angle_beta   90.00
_cell.angle_gamma   90.00
#
_symmetry.space_group_name_H-M   'P 1'
#
loop_
_entity.id
_entity.type
_entity.pdbx_description
1 polymer ?
#
loop_
_entity_poly.entity_id
_entity_poly.type
_entity_poly.pdbx_seq_one_letter_code
_entity_poly.pdbx_strand_id
1 'polypeptide(L)' 'MEKNYLTVDEAAEYLNTGVRFVRRLIAERRIAFHKVGVHVRLAVADLDAFVMAGRVEPVRVSWSAGRAVA' A
#
# COMPACT_ATOMS: atom_id res chain seq x y z
N MET A 1 20.28 1.05 -9.86
CA MET A 1 20.18 1.62 -8.52
C MET A 1 18.73 1.66 -8.06
N GLU A 2 18.46 1.14 -6.88
CA GLU A 2 17.11 1.11 -6.36
C GLU A 2 16.67 2.50 -5.91
N LYS A 3 15.42 2.82 -6.17
CA LYS A 3 14.83 4.05 -5.66
C LYS A 3 14.25 3.78 -4.29
N ASN A 4 14.65 4.60 -3.33
CA ASN A 4 14.10 4.51 -1.98
C ASN A 4 12.86 5.38 -1.81
N TYR A 5 12.70 6.37 -2.68
CA TYR A 5 11.56 7.28 -2.64
C TYR A 5 10.91 7.32 -4.01
N LEU A 6 9.60 7.24 -4.02
CA LEU A 6 8.83 7.16 -5.25
C LEU A 6 7.90 8.35 -5.39
N THR A 7 7.63 8.72 -6.64
CA THR A 7 6.57 9.68 -6.92
C THR A 7 5.22 9.01 -6.66
N VAL A 8 4.16 9.81 -6.68
CA VAL A 8 2.81 9.27 -6.53
C VAL A 8 2.50 8.24 -7.61
N ASP A 9 2.90 8.54 -8.85
CA ASP A 9 2.68 7.63 -9.97
C ASP A 9 3.46 6.32 -9.78
N GLU A 10 4.72 6.43 -9.38
CA GLU A 10 5.54 5.26 -9.12
C GLU A 10 5.02 4.44 -7.96
N ALA A 11 4.53 5.10 -6.92
CA ALA A 11 3.96 4.42 -5.76
C ALA A 11 2.70 3.64 -6.16
N ALA A 12 1.86 4.24 -7.00
CA ALA A 12 0.66 3.56 -7.48
C ALA A 12 1.03 2.30 -8.26
N GLU A 13 2.06 2.41 -9.07
CA GLU A 13 2.56 1.27 -9.83
C GLU A 13 3.13 0.20 -8.91
N TYR A 14 3.90 0.63 -7.91
CA TYR A 14 4.48 -0.29 -6.93
C TYR A 14 3.42 -1.06 -6.18
N LEU A 15 2.32 -0.40 -5.82
CA LEU A 15 1.20 -1.03 -5.13
C LEU A 15 0.22 -1.70 -6.08
N ASN A 16 0.47 -1.58 -7.37
CA ASN A 16 -0.40 -2.11 -8.41
C ASN A 16 -1.83 -1.58 -8.26
N THR A 17 -1.94 -0.26 -8.12
CA THR A 17 -3.21 0.40 -7.93
C THR A 17 -3.23 1.70 -8.72
N GLY A 18 -4.30 2.47 -8.59
CA GLY A 18 -4.44 3.72 -9.31
C GLY A 18 -3.87 4.91 -8.55
N VAL A 19 -3.46 5.93 -9.29
CA VAL A 19 -2.94 7.16 -8.72
C VAL A 19 -3.96 7.82 -7.79
N ARG A 20 -5.24 7.74 -8.15
CA ARG A 20 -6.31 8.34 -7.33
C ARG A 20 -6.36 7.72 -5.96
N PHE A 21 -6.15 6.42 -5.89
CA PHE A 21 -6.13 5.72 -4.61
C PHE A 21 -4.99 6.22 -3.74
N VAL A 22 -3.79 6.32 -4.31
CA VAL A 22 -2.63 6.80 -3.58
C VAL A 22 -2.84 8.24 -3.11
N ARG A 23 -3.40 9.09 -3.96
CA ARG A 23 -3.69 10.48 -3.58
C ARG A 23 -4.69 10.55 -2.44
N ARG A 24 -5.66 9.65 -2.44
CA ARG A 24 -6.63 9.58 -1.34
C ARG A 24 -5.95 9.19 -0.03
N LEU A 25 -5.07 8.21 -0.09
CA LEU A 25 -4.33 7.79 1.11
C LEU A 25 -3.54 8.96 1.70
N ILE A 26 -2.92 9.75 0.84
CA ILE A 26 -2.15 10.92 1.28
C ILE A 26 -3.07 11.97 1.87
N ALA A 27 -4.17 12.27 1.19
CA ALA A 27 -5.11 13.28 1.63
C ALA A 27 -5.75 12.92 2.97
N GLU A 28 -6.01 11.65 3.18
CA GLU A 28 -6.62 11.15 4.42
C GLU A 28 -5.59 10.83 5.49
N ARG A 29 -4.33 11.07 5.21
CA ARG A 29 -3.23 10.80 6.13
C ARG A 29 -3.17 9.35 6.58
N ARG A 30 -3.47 8.46 5.67
CA ARG A 30 -3.47 7.02 5.95
C ARG A 30 -2.17 6.35 5.61
N ILE A 31 -1.24 7.09 4.99
CA ILE A 31 0.08 6.58 4.66
C ILE A 31 1.08 7.71 4.91
N ALA A 32 2.25 7.34 5.38
CA ALA A 32 3.32 8.31 5.57
C ALA A 32 3.85 8.78 4.22
N PHE A 33 4.14 10.05 4.13
CA PHE A 33 4.73 10.61 2.93
C PHE A 33 5.68 11.73 3.31
N HIS A 34 6.52 12.11 2.36
CA HIS A 34 7.53 13.16 2.57
C HIS A 34 7.33 14.25 1.56
N LYS A 35 7.48 15.48 2.01
CA LYS A 35 7.50 16.63 1.11
C LYS A 35 8.93 17.05 0.88
N VAL A 36 9.35 17.04 -0.38
CA VAL A 36 10.66 17.51 -0.78
C VAL A 36 10.40 18.76 -1.61
N GLY A 37 10.45 19.92 -0.92
CA GLY A 37 10.00 21.17 -1.53
C GLY A 37 8.53 21.10 -1.87
N VAL A 38 8.19 21.26 -3.14
CA VAL A 38 6.80 21.17 -3.62
C VAL A 38 6.43 19.74 -4.03
N HIS A 39 7.37 18.82 -3.95
CA HIS A 39 7.15 17.47 -4.45
C HIS A 39 6.80 16.53 -3.30
N VAL A 40 5.84 15.65 -3.56
CA VAL A 40 5.49 14.59 -2.61
C VAL A 40 6.25 13.32 -3.02
N ARG A 41 6.83 12.68 -2.02
CA ARG A 41 7.55 11.41 -2.22
C ARG A 41 7.12 10.41 -1.17
N LEU A 42 7.04 9.16 -1.58
CA LEU A 42 6.68 8.07 -0.68
C LEU A 42 7.86 7.12 -0.57
N ALA A 43 8.25 6.83 0.65
CA ALA A 43 9.34 5.89 0.87
C ALA A 43 8.85 4.47 0.61
N VAL A 44 9.68 3.68 -0.05
CA VAL A 44 9.36 2.28 -0.33
C VAL A 44 9.06 1.54 0.98
N ALA A 45 9.82 1.84 2.02
CA ALA A 45 9.61 1.21 3.33
C ALA A 45 8.22 1.50 3.88
N ASP A 46 7.72 2.72 3.68
CA ASP A 46 6.39 3.09 4.14
C ASP A 46 5.30 2.41 3.31
N LEU A 47 5.55 2.24 2.02
CA LEU A 47 4.61 1.51 1.16
C LEU A 47 4.54 0.04 1.58
N ASP A 48 5.69 -0.55 1.88
CA ASP A 48 5.74 -1.94 2.34
C ASP A 48 5.02 -2.08 3.67
N ALA A 49 5.22 -1.12 4.58
CA ALA A 49 4.54 -1.15 5.87
C ALA A 49 3.03 -1.04 5.71
N PHE A 50 2.58 -0.20 4.78
CA PHE A 50 1.16 -0.05 4.49
C PHE A 50 0.58 -1.37 3.97
N VAL A 51 1.29 -2.03 3.07
CA VAL A 51 0.85 -3.32 2.53
C VAL A 51 0.77 -4.35 3.64
N MET A 52 1.79 -4.40 4.49
CA MET A 52 1.82 -5.36 5.60
C MET A 52 0.71 -5.11 6.60
N ALA A 53 0.38 -3.85 6.85
CA ALA A 53 -0.69 -3.51 7.77
C ALA A 53 -2.06 -3.96 7.25
N GLY A 54 -2.19 -4.08 5.94
CA GLY A 54 -3.42 -4.56 5.31
C GLY A 54 -3.44 -6.07 5.07
N ARG A 55 -2.45 -6.78 5.60
CA ARG A 55 -2.40 -8.23 5.41
C ARG A 55 -3.59 -8.89 6.08
N VAL A 56 -4.24 -9.75 5.33
CA VAL A 56 -5.34 -10.56 5.85
C VAL A 56 -4.83 -11.98 5.98
N GLU A 57 -4.80 -12.47 7.20
CA GLU A 57 -4.33 -13.82 7.44
C GLU A 57 -5.30 -14.83 6.88
N PRO A 58 -4.80 -15.92 6.30
CA PRO A 58 -5.70 -16.97 5.84
C PRO A 58 -6.38 -17.60 7.05
N VAL A 59 -7.67 -17.79 6.92
CA VAL A 59 -8.43 -18.42 7.98
C VAL A 59 -8.14 -19.91 7.96
N ARG A 60 -7.80 -20.46 9.14
CA ARG A 60 -7.67 -21.89 9.27
C ARG A 60 -9.05 -22.47 9.40
N VAL A 61 -9.51 -23.09 8.36
CA VAL A 61 -10.85 -23.62 8.36
C VAL A 61 -10.84 -25.11 8.06
N SER A 62 -11.79 -25.81 8.65
CA SER A 62 -12.11 -27.13 8.19
C SER A 62 -12.98 -26.96 6.97
N TRP A 63 -12.62 -27.58 5.90
CA TRP A 63 -13.42 -27.50 4.72
C TRP A 63 -14.65 -28.38 4.89
N SER A 64 -15.78 -27.74 4.94
CA SER A 64 -17.06 -28.40 5.05
C SER A 64 -17.81 -28.14 3.77
N ALA A 65 -18.27 -29.17 3.11
CA ALA A 65 -18.99 -29.03 1.87
C ALA A 65 -18.18 -28.28 0.81
N GLY A 66 -16.84 -28.37 0.87
CA GLY A 66 -15.96 -27.77 -0.10
C GLY A 66 -15.88 -26.26 -0.04
N ARG A 67 -16.22 -25.66 1.08
CA ARG A 67 -16.21 -24.20 1.27
C ARG A 67 -15.38 -23.80 2.44
N ALA A 68 -14.67 -22.70 2.28
CA ALA A 68 -14.00 -22.08 3.40
C ALA A 68 -15.01 -21.21 4.14
N VAL A 69 -15.01 -21.32 5.45
CA VAL A 69 -15.84 -20.49 6.32
C VAL A 69 -14.91 -19.52 7.02
N ALA A 70 -15.12 -18.24 6.83
CA ALA A 70 -14.29 -17.21 7.45
C ALA A 70 -14.92 -16.67 8.72
#